data_008ed1fa86aafc4f74f7d78b93efda6d
#
_entry.id   008ed1fa86aafc4f74f7d78b93efda6d
#
_cell.length_a   1.000
_cell.length_b   1.000
_cell.length_c   1.000
_cell.angle_alpha   90.00
_cell.angle_beta   90.00
_cell.angle_gamma   90.00
#
_symmetry.space_group_name_H-M   'P 1'
#
loop_
_entity.id
_entity.type
_entity.pdbx_description
1 polymer ?
#
loop_
_entity_poly.entity_id
_entity_poly.type
_entity_poly.pdbx_seq_one_letter_code
_entity_poly.pdbx_strand_id
1 'polypeptide(L)'
;MITVYLADIRHLPSEKKHTAYLLNLILKESGIPAPEILIGPHGKPYLANIPNLYFNGSHSGDYLVCALSDTPVGIDLQKILPHKNFEGLIRRFMTPEDLHQFKHCPKSQQMRYFYDLWAGKESYIKYLGTGFKTPLNRFFRLPLNRGWGILDSGCFVKDLMLLPIPAPADYVLWVCGHHPDIRIISRKIT
;
A
#
# COMPACT_ATOMS: atom_id res chain seq x y z
N MET A 1 15.61 5.28 1.76
CA MET A 1 14.61 5.51 2.84
C MET A 1 13.23 5.71 2.23
N ILE A 2 12.17 5.20 2.88
CA ILE A 2 10.79 5.43 2.43
C ILE A 2 10.16 6.53 3.29
N THR A 3 9.59 7.56 2.68
CA THR A 3 8.80 8.59 3.37
C THR A 3 7.32 8.39 3.01
N VAL A 4 6.49 8.21 4.03
CA VAL A 4 5.04 8.03 3.87
C VAL A 4 4.33 9.29 4.35
N TYR A 5 3.52 9.88 3.49
CA TYR A 5 2.65 11.01 3.78
C TYR A 5 1.22 10.51 3.94
N LEU A 6 0.61 10.80 5.07
CA LEU A 6 -0.79 10.49 5.38
C LEU A 6 -1.57 11.80 5.48
N ALA A 7 -2.62 11.93 4.68
CA ALA A 7 -3.45 13.13 4.62
C ALA A 7 -4.92 12.82 4.93
N ASP A 8 -5.53 13.61 5.82
CA ASP A 8 -6.97 13.65 6.01
C ASP A 8 -7.60 14.46 4.87
N ILE A 9 -8.51 13.84 4.12
CA ILE A 9 -9.13 14.43 2.92
C ILE A 9 -10.62 14.70 3.07
N ARG A 10 -11.16 14.61 4.29
CA ARG A 10 -12.60 14.81 4.54
C ARG A 10 -13.12 16.15 4.05
N HIS A 11 -12.30 17.18 4.21
CA HIS A 11 -12.64 18.57 3.87
C HIS A 11 -12.29 18.97 2.43
N LEU A 12 -11.68 18.06 1.66
CA LEU A 12 -11.30 18.36 0.29
C LEU A 12 -12.47 18.12 -0.67
N PRO A 13 -12.63 18.95 -1.72
CA PRO A 13 -13.50 18.65 -2.81
C PRO A 13 -13.03 17.40 -3.56
N SER A 14 -13.96 16.73 -4.26
CA SER A 14 -13.70 15.41 -4.87
C SER A 14 -12.54 15.40 -5.85
N GLU A 15 -12.37 16.47 -6.62
CA GLU A 15 -11.27 16.64 -7.57
C GLU A 15 -9.87 16.71 -6.95
N LYS A 16 -9.77 17.00 -5.65
CA LYS A 16 -8.53 17.01 -4.89
C LYS A 16 -8.26 15.72 -4.11
N LYS A 17 -9.23 14.80 -4.08
CA LYS A 17 -9.13 13.55 -3.33
C LYS A 17 -8.39 12.44 -4.09
N HIS A 18 -7.23 12.75 -4.67
CA HIS A 18 -6.44 11.78 -5.40
C HIS A 18 -4.93 11.95 -5.18
N THR A 19 -4.20 10.86 -5.37
CA THR A 19 -2.76 10.77 -5.09
C THR A 19 -1.92 11.82 -5.83
N ALA A 20 -2.26 12.13 -7.09
CA ALA A 20 -1.50 13.10 -7.87
C ALA A 20 -1.56 14.51 -7.26
N TYR A 21 -2.68 14.91 -6.67
CA TYR A 21 -2.80 16.18 -5.95
C TYR A 21 -1.86 16.22 -4.73
N LEU A 22 -1.89 15.19 -3.89
CA LEU A 22 -1.00 15.08 -2.73
C LEU A 22 0.47 15.06 -3.15
N LEU A 23 0.81 14.30 -4.18
CA LEU A 23 2.15 14.22 -4.72
C LEU A 23 2.64 15.60 -5.19
N ASN A 24 1.85 16.32 -5.98
CA ASN A 24 2.20 17.66 -6.45
C ASN A 24 2.46 18.64 -5.29
N LEU A 25 1.62 18.58 -4.25
CA LEU A 25 1.79 19.39 -3.05
C LEU A 25 3.11 19.09 -2.34
N ILE A 26 3.41 17.81 -2.11
CA ILE A 26 4.63 17.35 -1.45
C ILE A 26 5.88 17.79 -2.24
N LEU A 27 5.90 17.58 -3.53
CA LEU A 27 7.05 17.91 -4.38
C LEU A 27 7.27 19.42 -4.44
N LYS A 28 6.20 20.21 -4.56
CA LYS A 28 6.27 21.68 -4.53
C LYS A 28 6.86 22.19 -3.21
N GLU A 29 6.40 21.68 -2.07
CA GLU A 29 6.93 22.04 -0.75
C GLU A 29 8.40 21.62 -0.55
N SER A 30 8.82 20.57 -1.24
CA SER A 30 10.21 20.08 -1.22
C SER A 30 11.11 20.82 -2.21
N GLY A 31 10.62 21.87 -2.89
CA GLY A 31 11.37 22.63 -3.88
C GLY A 31 11.64 21.87 -5.17
N ILE A 32 10.97 20.76 -5.42
CA ILE A 32 11.10 19.94 -6.61
C ILE A 32 10.18 20.53 -7.70
N PRO A 33 10.66 20.74 -8.93
CA PRO A 33 9.85 21.30 -10.01
C PRO A 33 8.66 20.39 -10.34
N ALA A 34 7.64 20.96 -10.97
CA ALA A 34 6.40 20.27 -11.32
C ALA A 34 6.69 18.88 -11.96
N PRO A 35 6.16 17.80 -11.39
CA PRO A 35 6.44 16.46 -11.88
C PRO A 35 5.73 16.19 -13.21
N GLU A 36 6.43 15.56 -14.13
CA GLU A 36 5.81 14.93 -15.29
C GLU A 36 5.40 13.51 -14.93
N ILE A 37 4.11 13.30 -14.71
CA ILE A 37 3.56 12.00 -14.33
C ILE A 37 3.11 11.28 -15.60
N LEU A 38 3.76 10.18 -15.92
CA LEU A 38 3.35 9.27 -17.00
C LEU A 38 2.79 7.97 -16.42
N ILE A 39 2.02 7.26 -17.26
CA ILE A 39 1.41 5.99 -16.89
C ILE A 39 2.17 4.86 -17.56
N GLY A 40 2.65 3.92 -16.77
CA GLY A 40 3.31 2.72 -17.24
C GLY A 40 2.33 1.71 -17.90
N PRO A 41 2.86 0.63 -18.52
CA PRO A 41 2.08 -0.30 -19.35
C PRO A 41 0.97 -1.04 -18.60
N HIS A 42 1.01 -1.05 -17.26
CA HIS A 42 -0.01 -1.71 -16.42
C HIS A 42 -0.75 -0.70 -15.51
N GLY A 43 -0.71 0.58 -15.86
CA GLY A 43 -1.45 1.61 -15.15
C GLY A 43 -0.75 2.20 -13.91
N LYS A 44 0.46 1.75 -13.55
CA LYS A 44 1.23 2.36 -12.45
C LYS A 44 1.80 3.70 -12.91
N PRO A 45 1.48 4.82 -12.24
CA PRO A 45 2.07 6.11 -12.56
C PRO A 45 3.53 6.18 -12.10
N TYR A 46 4.34 6.95 -12.84
CA TYR A 46 5.74 7.21 -12.51
C TYR A 46 6.16 8.63 -12.88
N LEU A 47 7.26 9.11 -12.31
CA LEU A 47 7.83 10.43 -12.58
C LEU A 47 8.83 10.32 -13.74
N ALA A 48 8.53 10.96 -14.88
CA ALA A 48 9.37 10.88 -16.07
C ALA A 48 10.59 11.80 -16.00
N ASN A 49 10.44 12.95 -15.36
CA ASN A 49 11.46 14.01 -15.32
C ASN A 49 12.29 14.02 -14.02
N ILE A 50 12.04 13.09 -13.08
CA ILE A 50 12.77 13.04 -11.79
C ILE A 50 13.34 11.62 -11.63
N PRO A 51 14.55 11.37 -12.13
CA PRO A 51 15.18 10.06 -12.02
C PRO A 51 15.45 9.69 -10.56
N ASN A 52 15.38 8.42 -10.24
CA ASN A 52 15.62 7.86 -8.89
C ASN A 52 14.66 8.38 -7.80
N LEU A 53 13.52 8.95 -8.19
CA LEU A 53 12.43 9.22 -7.27
C LEU A 53 11.21 8.40 -7.67
N TYR A 54 10.84 7.47 -6.80
CA TYR A 54 9.71 6.59 -6.97
C TYR A 54 8.59 7.01 -6.04
N PHE A 55 7.36 6.87 -6.51
CA PHE A 55 6.20 7.10 -5.68
C PHE A 55 5.14 6.03 -5.89
N ASN A 56 4.28 5.90 -4.92
CA ASN A 56 3.04 5.17 -5.03
C ASN A 56 2.02 5.77 -4.08
N GLY A 57 0.74 5.62 -4.38
CA GLY A 57 -0.33 6.14 -3.55
C GLY A 57 -1.51 5.21 -3.42
N SER A 58 -2.30 5.46 -2.38
CA SER A 58 -3.56 4.80 -2.12
C SER A 58 -4.50 5.75 -1.42
N HIS A 59 -5.81 5.51 -1.55
CA HIS A 59 -6.81 6.22 -0.77
C HIS A 59 -7.91 5.25 -0.35
N SER A 60 -8.45 5.48 0.83
CA SER A 60 -9.60 4.73 1.33
C SER A 60 -10.36 5.60 2.33
N GLY A 61 -11.68 5.72 2.15
CA GLY A 61 -12.52 6.52 3.03
C GLY A 61 -12.03 7.97 3.15
N ASP A 62 -11.62 8.35 4.35
CA ASP A 62 -11.29 9.72 4.74
C ASP A 62 -9.80 10.08 4.59
N TYR A 63 -8.98 9.13 4.11
CA TYR A 63 -7.53 9.32 4.06
C TYR A 63 -6.93 8.99 2.70
N LEU A 64 -5.88 9.72 2.39
CA LEU A 64 -5.02 9.56 1.23
C LEU A 64 -3.59 9.36 1.72
N VAL A 65 -2.86 8.43 1.10
CA VAL A 65 -1.45 8.19 1.38
C VAL A 65 -0.63 8.29 0.12
N CYS A 66 0.60 8.79 0.28
CA CYS A 66 1.62 8.78 -0.75
C CYS A 66 2.95 8.36 -0.15
N ALA A 67 3.59 7.37 -0.73
CA ALA A 67 4.96 6.97 -0.41
C ALA A 67 5.93 7.54 -1.44
N LEU A 68 7.03 8.11 -0.98
CA LEU A 68 8.19 8.52 -1.79
C LEU A 68 9.41 7.69 -1.37
N SER A 69 10.22 7.28 -2.35
CA SER A 69 11.42 6.47 -2.11
C SER A 69 12.44 6.68 -3.24
N ASP A 70 13.71 6.40 -2.93
CA ASP A 70 14.83 6.32 -3.89
C ASP A 70 14.89 4.96 -4.62
N THR A 71 14.02 4.02 -4.26
CA THR A 71 13.85 2.72 -4.91
C THR A 71 12.36 2.46 -5.16
N PRO A 72 12.00 1.51 -6.04
CA PRO A 72 10.60 1.16 -6.26
C PRO A 72 9.84 0.92 -4.95
N VAL A 73 8.60 1.40 -4.89
CA VAL A 73 7.74 1.33 -3.70
C VAL A 73 6.30 1.02 -4.08
N GLY A 74 5.59 0.34 -3.19
CA GLY A 74 4.14 0.15 -3.24
C GLY A 74 3.53 0.46 -1.88
N ILE A 75 2.35 1.06 -1.84
CA ILE A 75 1.64 1.39 -0.61
C ILE A 75 0.15 1.12 -0.77
N ASP A 76 -0.47 0.58 0.26
CA ASP A 76 -1.92 0.41 0.27
C ASP A 76 -2.54 0.75 1.62
N LEU A 77 -3.64 1.50 1.55
CA LEU A 77 -4.47 1.94 2.68
C LEU A 77 -5.88 1.36 2.51
N GLN A 78 -6.41 0.76 3.57
CA GLN A 78 -7.77 0.24 3.57
C GLN A 78 -8.54 0.67 4.81
N LYS A 79 -9.76 1.20 4.63
CA LYS A 79 -10.73 1.39 5.70
C LYS A 79 -11.38 0.04 6.02
N ILE A 80 -11.41 -0.33 7.28
CA ILE A 80 -12.04 -1.57 7.73
C ILE A 80 -13.56 -1.36 7.73
N LEU A 81 -14.25 -2.04 6.83
CA LEU A 81 -15.69 -1.95 6.68
C LEU A 81 -16.32 -3.36 6.69
N PRO A 82 -17.53 -3.51 7.26
CA PRO A 82 -18.28 -4.76 7.12
C PRO A 82 -18.53 -5.08 5.64
N HIS A 83 -18.28 -6.33 5.24
CA HIS A 83 -18.43 -6.76 3.85
C HIS A 83 -19.52 -7.83 3.70
N LYS A 84 -20.49 -7.63 2.78
CA LYS A 84 -21.62 -8.55 2.59
C LYS A 84 -21.20 -9.90 1.99
N ASN A 85 -20.16 -9.94 1.14
CA ASN A 85 -19.67 -11.17 0.50
C ASN A 85 -18.23 -11.48 0.94
N PHE A 86 -18.03 -11.57 2.24
CA PHE A 86 -16.71 -11.79 2.82
C PHE A 86 -16.08 -13.13 2.44
N GLU A 87 -16.87 -14.20 2.43
CA GLU A 87 -16.39 -15.55 2.09
C GLU A 87 -15.92 -15.66 0.63
N GLY A 88 -16.64 -15.02 -0.30
CA GLY A 88 -16.25 -15.02 -1.72
C GLY A 88 -14.92 -14.31 -1.96
N LEU A 89 -14.67 -13.22 -1.22
CA LEU A 89 -13.37 -12.51 -1.28
C LEU A 89 -12.24 -13.39 -0.71
N ILE A 90 -12.44 -14.01 0.45
CA ILE A 90 -11.45 -14.88 1.07
C ILE A 90 -10.94 -15.94 0.09
N ARG A 91 -11.84 -16.62 -0.62
CA ARG A 91 -11.48 -17.68 -1.59
C ARG A 91 -10.65 -17.16 -2.76
N ARG A 92 -10.82 -15.92 -3.16
CA ARG A 92 -10.14 -15.34 -4.35
C ARG A 92 -8.74 -14.88 -4.08
N PHE A 93 -8.41 -14.49 -2.84
CA PHE A 93 -7.14 -13.84 -2.59
C PHE A 93 -6.26 -14.53 -1.52
N MET A 94 -6.83 -15.39 -0.66
CA MET A 94 -6.05 -16.11 0.34
C MET A 94 -5.37 -17.34 -0.28
N THR A 95 -4.10 -17.53 0.07
CA THR A 95 -3.41 -18.80 -0.12
C THR A 95 -3.91 -19.83 0.90
N PRO A 96 -3.60 -21.13 0.77
CA PRO A 96 -3.90 -22.12 1.80
C PRO A 96 -3.33 -21.73 3.17
N GLU A 97 -2.13 -21.15 3.21
CA GLU A 97 -1.44 -20.68 4.42
C GLU A 97 -2.17 -19.50 5.06
N ASP A 98 -2.56 -18.51 4.24
CA ASP A 98 -3.35 -17.36 4.71
C ASP A 98 -4.68 -17.82 5.31
N LEU A 99 -5.35 -18.78 4.64
CA LEU A 99 -6.63 -19.33 5.08
C LEU A 99 -6.48 -20.11 6.39
N HIS A 100 -5.38 -20.86 6.54
CA HIS A 100 -5.08 -21.54 7.79
C HIS A 100 -4.96 -20.54 8.95
N GLN A 101 -4.16 -19.50 8.78
CA GLN A 101 -3.97 -18.46 9.79
C GLN A 101 -5.30 -17.71 10.10
N PHE A 102 -6.05 -17.39 9.04
CA PHE A 102 -7.37 -16.73 9.19
C PHE A 102 -8.35 -17.54 10.03
N LYS A 103 -8.43 -18.85 9.81
CA LYS A 103 -9.33 -19.75 10.58
C LYS A 103 -8.96 -19.83 12.06
N HIS A 104 -7.69 -19.68 12.41
CA HIS A 104 -7.22 -19.66 13.80
C HIS A 104 -7.30 -18.27 14.43
N CYS A 105 -7.59 -17.22 13.66
CA CYS A 105 -7.82 -15.89 14.19
C CYS A 105 -9.18 -15.81 14.92
N PRO A 106 -9.25 -15.21 16.12
CA PRO A 106 -10.51 -14.99 16.82
C PRO A 106 -11.53 -14.26 15.93
N LYS A 107 -12.80 -14.69 15.95
CA LYS A 107 -13.86 -14.13 15.09
C LYS A 107 -13.96 -12.60 15.15
N SER A 108 -13.79 -12.02 16.34
CA SER A 108 -13.81 -10.56 16.53
C SER A 108 -12.66 -9.84 15.82
N GLN A 109 -11.58 -10.53 15.49
CA GLN A 109 -10.39 -9.97 14.83
C GLN A 109 -10.30 -10.34 13.34
N GLN A 110 -11.12 -11.26 12.85
CA GLN A 110 -11.05 -11.77 11.49
C GLN A 110 -11.21 -10.67 10.42
N MET A 111 -12.09 -9.70 10.66
CA MET A 111 -12.28 -8.58 9.72
C MET A 111 -11.02 -7.73 9.60
N ARG A 112 -10.41 -7.37 10.74
CA ARG A 112 -9.14 -6.62 10.75
C ARG A 112 -8.01 -7.41 10.10
N TYR A 113 -7.89 -8.70 10.43
CA TYR A 113 -6.90 -9.60 9.84
C TYR A 113 -7.03 -9.68 8.31
N PHE A 114 -8.28 -9.78 7.81
CA PHE A 114 -8.56 -9.77 6.39
C PHE A 114 -8.04 -8.51 5.70
N TYR A 115 -8.41 -7.33 6.20
CA TYR A 115 -7.98 -6.07 5.61
C TYR A 115 -6.47 -5.85 5.74
N ASP A 116 -5.88 -6.31 6.84
CA ASP A 116 -4.44 -6.28 7.07
C ASP A 116 -3.68 -7.12 6.03
N LEU A 117 -4.16 -8.33 5.78
CA LEU A 117 -3.62 -9.21 4.74
C LEU A 117 -3.84 -8.63 3.33
N TRP A 118 -5.03 -8.10 3.07
CA TRP A 118 -5.37 -7.46 1.80
C TRP A 118 -4.44 -6.29 1.49
N ALA A 119 -4.32 -5.33 2.39
CA ALA A 119 -3.48 -4.15 2.20
C ALA A 119 -1.99 -4.52 2.03
N GLY A 120 -1.51 -5.52 2.78
CA GLY A 120 -0.16 -6.05 2.59
C GLY A 120 0.04 -6.62 1.18
N LYS A 121 -0.90 -7.41 0.69
CA LYS A 121 -0.84 -8.00 -0.66
C LYS A 121 -0.97 -6.94 -1.76
N GLU A 122 -1.89 -6.00 -1.63
CA GLU A 122 -2.06 -4.89 -2.58
C GLU A 122 -0.82 -3.99 -2.63
N SER A 123 -0.16 -3.73 -1.49
CA SER A 123 1.09 -2.96 -1.49
C SER A 123 2.19 -3.65 -2.32
N TYR A 124 2.27 -4.99 -2.29
CA TYR A 124 3.21 -5.74 -3.12
C TYR A 124 2.84 -5.69 -4.61
N ILE A 125 1.57 -5.85 -4.98
CA ILE A 125 1.12 -5.71 -6.38
C ILE A 125 1.40 -4.30 -6.91
N LYS A 126 1.19 -3.28 -6.10
CA LYS A 126 1.50 -1.89 -6.44
C LYS A 126 3.01 -1.65 -6.56
N TYR A 127 3.82 -2.34 -5.74
CA TYR A 127 5.28 -2.35 -5.91
C TYR A 127 5.66 -2.94 -7.27
N LEU A 128 5.15 -4.13 -7.63
CA LEU A 128 5.40 -4.77 -8.92
C LEU A 128 4.88 -3.94 -10.10
N GLY A 129 3.85 -3.14 -9.91
CA GLY A 129 3.21 -2.36 -10.96
C GLY A 129 2.45 -3.19 -11.98
N THR A 130 2.07 -4.44 -11.65
CA THR A 130 1.39 -5.37 -12.55
C THR A 130 -0.14 -5.28 -12.47
N GLY A 131 -0.67 -4.56 -11.48
CA GLY A 131 -2.10 -4.45 -11.23
C GLY A 131 -2.75 -5.82 -11.01
N PHE A 132 -4.01 -5.94 -11.36
CA PHE A 132 -4.80 -7.18 -11.19
C PHE A 132 -4.36 -8.37 -12.09
N LYS A 133 -3.31 -8.20 -12.90
CA LYS A 133 -2.74 -9.33 -13.66
C LYS A 133 -2.01 -10.34 -12.77
N THR A 134 -1.57 -9.91 -11.58
CA THR A 134 -0.98 -10.80 -10.59
C THR A 134 -2.04 -11.26 -9.61
N PRO A 135 -2.39 -12.57 -9.57
CA PRO A 135 -3.36 -13.08 -8.62
C PRO A 135 -2.85 -12.93 -7.17
N LEU A 136 -3.69 -12.43 -6.27
CA LEU A 136 -3.34 -12.22 -4.86
C LEU A 136 -3.07 -13.53 -4.10
N ASN A 137 -3.61 -14.64 -4.54
CA ASN A 137 -3.37 -15.96 -3.95
C ASN A 137 -2.10 -16.66 -4.48
N ARG A 138 -1.31 -15.99 -5.32
CA ARG A 138 -0.03 -16.51 -5.83
C ARG A 138 1.09 -16.43 -4.80
N PHE A 139 1.00 -15.52 -3.86
CA PHE A 139 2.05 -15.24 -2.88
C PHE A 139 1.48 -15.08 -1.47
N PHE A 140 2.31 -15.34 -0.47
CA PHE A 140 1.98 -15.09 0.92
C PHE A 140 3.15 -14.42 1.67
N ARG A 141 2.84 -13.84 2.83
CA ARG A 141 3.80 -13.14 3.66
C ARG A 141 4.37 -14.04 4.75
N LEU A 142 5.68 -13.95 4.96
CA LEU A 142 6.41 -14.67 6.00
C LEU A 142 6.90 -13.70 7.06
N PRO A 143 6.78 -14.01 8.36
CA PRO A 143 7.32 -13.15 9.39
C PRO A 143 8.85 -13.11 9.32
N LEU A 144 9.42 -11.92 9.46
CA LEU A 144 10.84 -11.65 9.60
C LEU A 144 11.12 -10.97 10.96
N ASN A 145 12.37 -10.80 11.32
CA ASN A 145 12.75 -10.05 12.54
C ASN A 145 12.23 -8.60 12.51
N ARG A 146 12.16 -8.00 11.30
CA ARG A 146 11.54 -6.69 11.06
C ARG A 146 10.59 -6.82 9.87
N GLY A 147 9.29 -6.63 10.11
CA GLY A 147 8.28 -6.71 9.06
C GLY A 147 8.02 -8.12 8.54
N TRP A 148 7.73 -8.23 7.25
CA TRP A 148 7.34 -9.46 6.58
C TRP A 148 8.08 -9.61 5.25
N GLY A 149 8.60 -10.81 4.99
CA GLY A 149 9.07 -11.20 3.66
C GLY A 149 7.93 -11.70 2.78
N ILE A 150 8.25 -11.96 1.52
CA ILE A 150 7.29 -12.43 0.51
C ILE A 150 7.79 -13.75 -0.08
N LEU A 151 6.94 -14.75 -0.09
CA LEU A 151 7.12 -15.96 -0.88
C LEU A 151 6.18 -15.89 -2.08
N ASP A 152 6.73 -15.70 -3.27
CA ASP A 152 5.99 -15.57 -4.51
C ASP A 152 6.27 -16.78 -5.42
N SER A 153 5.24 -17.52 -5.79
CA SER A 153 5.36 -18.73 -6.62
C SER A 153 6.38 -19.74 -6.08
N GLY A 154 6.45 -19.89 -4.76
CA GLY A 154 7.39 -20.79 -4.09
C GLY A 154 8.81 -20.25 -3.94
N CYS A 155 9.11 -19.04 -4.40
CA CYS A 155 10.41 -18.41 -4.29
C CYS A 155 10.40 -17.24 -3.30
N PHE A 156 11.38 -17.19 -2.40
CA PHE A 156 11.54 -16.04 -1.51
C PHE A 156 12.05 -14.82 -2.28
N VAL A 157 11.32 -13.71 -2.17
CA VAL A 157 11.70 -12.44 -2.82
C VAL A 157 12.74 -11.75 -1.94
N LYS A 158 13.99 -11.84 -2.36
CA LYS A 158 15.14 -11.32 -1.61
C LYS A 158 15.10 -9.80 -1.50
N ASP A 159 15.57 -9.27 -0.36
CA ASP A 159 15.76 -7.84 -0.08
C ASP A 159 14.48 -6.98 -0.22
N LEU A 160 13.30 -7.60 -0.23
CA LEU A 160 12.02 -6.92 -0.28
C LEU A 160 11.23 -7.19 1.00
N MET A 161 10.60 -6.14 1.54
CA MET A 161 9.87 -6.20 2.80
C MET A 161 8.47 -5.61 2.67
N LEU A 162 7.55 -6.22 3.40
CA LEU A 162 6.24 -5.66 3.70
C LEU A 162 6.25 -5.14 5.14
N LEU A 163 5.87 -3.89 5.32
CA LEU A 163 5.90 -3.22 6.61
C LEU A 163 4.52 -2.63 6.94
N PRO A 164 3.91 -3.01 8.07
CA PRO A 164 2.72 -2.33 8.57
C PRO A 164 3.10 -0.95 9.07
N ILE A 165 2.29 0.04 8.73
CA ILE A 165 2.47 1.44 9.11
C ILE A 165 1.36 1.83 10.09
N PRO A 166 1.65 2.60 11.16
CA PRO A 166 0.61 3.17 11.99
C PRO A 166 -0.43 3.95 11.18
N ALA A 167 -1.69 3.64 11.40
CA ALA A 167 -2.85 4.21 10.71
C ALA A 167 -3.94 4.57 11.72
N PRO A 168 -4.95 5.40 11.35
CA PRO A 168 -6.12 5.64 12.18
C PRO A 168 -6.82 4.32 12.58
N ALA A 169 -7.57 4.32 13.69
CA ALA A 169 -8.07 3.11 14.35
C ALA A 169 -8.80 2.13 13.41
N ASP A 170 -9.64 2.66 12.50
CA ASP A 170 -10.43 1.86 11.57
C ASP A 170 -9.75 1.65 10.22
N TYR A 171 -8.43 1.76 10.17
CA TYR A 171 -7.64 1.59 8.95
C TYR A 171 -6.50 0.62 9.17
N VAL A 172 -6.05 0.06 8.05
CA VAL A 172 -4.78 -0.65 7.92
C VAL A 172 -3.98 -0.02 6.79
N LEU A 173 -2.66 0.08 6.97
CA LEU A 173 -1.75 0.71 6.04
C LEU A 173 -0.48 -0.15 5.93
N TRP A 174 -0.11 -0.49 4.70
CA TRP A 174 1.07 -1.29 4.41
C TRP A 174 1.91 -0.66 3.32
N VAL A 175 3.23 -0.80 3.47
CA VAL A 175 4.20 -0.42 2.44
C VAL A 175 5.05 -1.62 2.05
N CYS A 176 5.39 -1.70 0.76
CA CYS A 176 6.30 -2.68 0.17
C CYS A 176 7.48 -1.94 -0.44
N GLY A 177 8.70 -2.33 -0.08
CA GLY A 177 9.93 -1.73 -0.60
C GLY A 177 11.18 -2.37 -0.03
N HIS A 178 12.35 -1.86 -0.46
CA HIS A 178 13.66 -2.40 -0.07
C HIS A 178 14.21 -1.81 1.24
N HIS A 179 13.60 -0.76 1.77
CA HIS A 179 14.09 -0.07 2.97
C HIS A 179 13.29 -0.45 4.21
N PRO A 180 13.94 -0.89 5.30
CA PRO A 180 13.29 -1.13 6.58
C PRO A 180 12.95 0.16 7.33
N ASP A 181 13.60 1.27 6.98
CA ASP A 181 13.43 2.54 7.67
C ASP A 181 12.38 3.40 6.97
N ILE A 182 11.33 3.72 7.73
CA ILE A 182 10.18 4.47 7.26
C ILE A 182 10.02 5.75 8.09
N ARG A 183 9.91 6.87 7.41
CA ARG A 183 9.51 8.14 7.99
C ARG A 183 8.03 8.41 7.69
N ILE A 184 7.24 8.69 8.71
CA ILE A 184 5.82 9.00 8.56
C ILE A 184 5.62 10.51 8.80
N ILE A 185 4.90 11.15 7.89
CA ILE A 185 4.54 12.57 7.95
C ILE A 185 3.03 12.69 7.83
N SER A 186 2.35 13.07 8.92
CA SER A 186 0.94 13.42 8.88
C SER A 186 0.76 14.83 8.33
N ARG A 187 -0.17 15.00 7.40
CA ARG A 187 -0.47 16.28 6.74
C ARG A 187 -1.94 16.65 6.93
N LYS A 188 -2.17 17.92 7.26
CA LYS A 188 -3.48 18.55 7.02
C LYS A 188 -3.38 19.26 5.67
N ILE A 189 -4.23 18.89 4.75
CA ILE A 189 -4.35 19.57 3.46
C ILE A 189 -5.49 20.57 3.61
N THR A 190 -5.21 21.83 3.39
CA THR A 190 -6.18 22.93 3.40
C THR A 190 -6.56 23.36 2.00
#